data_615aa179ab3fe064243489f3402907b0
#
_entry.id   615aa179ab3fe064243489f3402907b0
#
_cell.length_a   1.000
_cell.length_b   1.000
_cell.length_c   1.000
_cell.angle_alpha   90.00
_cell.angle_beta   90.00
_cell.angle_gamma   90.00
#
_symmetry.space_group_name_H-M   'P 1'
#
loop_
_entity.id
_entity.type
_entity.pdbx_description
1 polymer ?
#
loop_
_entity_poly.entity_id
_entity_poly.type
_entity_poly.pdbx_seq_one_letter_code
_entity_poly.pdbx_strand_id
1 'polypeptide(L)'
;MKKILLSIFVLIGLFVFVSCDNTNKNNYTSDNYDWKTPQTDKLKLTQSYEGKDFIEDGIGEVTPIRYVDGDTTIFKTSNGIQFTVRYNGINTPVSTYRIQPWGFAASTYNKKKFETELASGAKVVLQAEDLTQRLDTTGRYLAWVWFVYPDGDSRLLNLELAEYGYAFVKSADGTQYGKYFTDAIFDISIKKLRIYGEVDKDYDYSTEAKEMSIKEIRETYGTEEAIDASRNGFTSPLIKVSGVVVRKNGQTNAYIQQYDDSTGKYYGIYVYGGYNSISKLIEGAYVQITAKVGYYYGSLQITDLTSDSKIKVYTFDAK
;
A
#
# COMPACT_ATOMS: atom_id res chain seq x y z
N MET A 1 -44.80 -31.13 -67.94
CA MET A 1 -44.34 -31.31 -66.53
C MET A 1 -43.00 -30.59 -66.36
N LYS A 2 -43.05 -29.35 -65.81
CA LYS A 2 -41.83 -28.54 -65.61
C LYS A 2 -41.29 -28.82 -64.17
N LYS A 3 -40.04 -29.29 -64.13
CA LYS A 3 -39.33 -29.46 -62.84
C LYS A 3 -38.77 -28.13 -62.40
N ILE A 4 -39.17 -27.63 -61.25
CA ILE A 4 -38.62 -26.44 -60.62
C ILE A 4 -37.44 -26.91 -59.78
N LEU A 5 -36.22 -26.43 -60.11
CA LEU A 5 -35.01 -26.62 -59.34
C LEU A 5 -34.96 -25.51 -58.27
N LEU A 6 -35.07 -25.89 -57.03
CA LEU A 6 -34.96 -24.97 -55.89
C LEU A 6 -33.48 -24.87 -55.51
N SER A 7 -32.83 -23.77 -55.88
CA SER A 7 -31.46 -23.49 -55.49
C SER A 7 -31.43 -22.92 -54.08
N ILE A 8 -30.93 -23.68 -53.11
CA ILE A 8 -30.66 -23.22 -51.72
C ILE A 8 -29.33 -22.48 -51.76
N PHE A 9 -29.40 -21.15 -51.61
CA PHE A 9 -28.22 -20.33 -51.31
C PHE A 9 -27.89 -20.49 -49.82
N VAL A 10 -26.82 -21.21 -49.50
CA VAL A 10 -26.23 -21.21 -48.16
C VAL A 10 -25.36 -19.96 -48.04
N LEU A 11 -25.87 -18.99 -47.32
CA LEU A 11 -25.14 -17.79 -46.94
C LEU A 11 -24.17 -18.17 -45.82
N ILE A 12 -22.91 -18.47 -46.14
CA ILE A 12 -21.85 -18.63 -45.14
C ILE A 12 -21.47 -17.22 -44.67
N GLY A 13 -22.07 -16.83 -43.53
CA GLY A 13 -21.65 -15.62 -42.83
C GLY A 13 -20.24 -15.80 -42.26
N LEU A 14 -19.27 -15.15 -42.90
CA LEU A 14 -17.93 -15.01 -42.35
C LEU A 14 -18.04 -14.11 -41.08
N PHE A 15 -18.14 -14.71 -39.89
CA PHE A 15 -17.87 -13.98 -38.67
C PHE A 15 -16.39 -13.69 -38.61
N VAL A 16 -16.01 -12.49 -39.05
CA VAL A 16 -14.71 -11.93 -38.73
C VAL A 16 -14.73 -11.60 -37.24
N PHE A 17 -14.18 -12.47 -36.40
CA PHE A 17 -13.81 -12.12 -35.06
C PHE A 17 -12.71 -11.07 -35.17
N VAL A 18 -13.08 -9.80 -35.08
CA VAL A 18 -12.12 -8.75 -34.78
C VAL A 18 -11.67 -9.02 -33.36
N SER A 19 -10.61 -9.78 -33.19
CA SER A 19 -9.82 -9.81 -32.00
C SER A 19 -9.33 -8.39 -31.81
N CYS A 20 -9.93 -7.65 -30.87
CA CYS A 20 -9.31 -6.45 -30.34
C CYS A 20 -8.04 -6.91 -29.63
N ASP A 21 -6.98 -7.02 -30.38
CA ASP A 21 -5.63 -7.17 -29.85
C ASP A 21 -5.27 -5.87 -29.14
N ASN A 22 -5.57 -5.84 -27.85
CA ASN A 22 -5.25 -4.73 -26.96
C ASN A 22 -3.76 -4.78 -26.60
N THR A 23 -2.91 -4.88 -27.64
CA THR A 23 -1.44 -4.93 -27.53
C THR A 23 -0.79 -3.54 -27.49
N ASN A 24 -1.48 -2.52 -26.95
CA ASN A 24 -0.84 -1.29 -26.50
C ASN A 24 -0.90 -1.18 -24.97
N LYS A 25 -0.45 -2.23 -24.29
CA LYS A 25 0.04 -2.05 -22.91
C LYS A 25 1.40 -1.37 -23.04
N ASN A 26 1.40 -0.05 -23.11
CA ASN A 26 2.58 0.70 -22.74
C ASN A 26 2.93 0.26 -21.31
N ASN A 27 3.93 -0.61 -21.17
CA ASN A 27 4.43 -1.03 -19.86
C ASN A 27 5.22 0.15 -19.30
N TYR A 28 4.50 1.12 -18.74
CA TYR A 28 5.12 2.19 -17.98
C TYR A 28 5.69 1.62 -16.68
N THR A 29 6.92 2.01 -16.40
CA THR A 29 7.58 1.82 -15.09
C THR A 29 8.05 3.18 -14.60
N SER A 30 8.34 3.30 -13.33
CA SER A 30 8.90 4.54 -12.78
C SER A 30 10.20 4.99 -13.44
N ASP A 31 10.95 4.02 -14.02
CA ASP A 31 12.22 4.30 -14.72
C ASP A 31 12.03 4.93 -16.12
N ASN A 32 10.91 4.65 -16.80
CA ASN A 32 10.65 5.11 -18.16
C ASN A 32 9.49 6.12 -18.28
N TYR A 33 8.85 6.47 -17.17
CA TYR A 33 7.76 7.43 -17.15
C TYR A 33 8.30 8.87 -17.22
N ASP A 34 7.72 9.70 -18.08
CA ASP A 34 8.02 11.13 -18.16
C ASP A 34 7.31 11.87 -17.02
N TRP A 35 7.97 11.92 -15.86
CA TRP A 35 7.43 12.51 -14.65
C TRP A 35 7.22 14.01 -14.79
N LYS A 36 5.99 14.45 -14.55
CA LYS A 36 5.57 15.85 -14.56
C LYS A 36 4.75 16.16 -13.31
N THR A 37 4.78 17.41 -12.89
CA THR A 37 4.07 17.88 -11.70
C THR A 37 3.12 19.05 -12.05
N PRO A 38 2.17 18.83 -13.00
CA PRO A 38 1.33 19.93 -13.48
C PRO A 38 0.41 20.52 -12.41
N GLN A 39 0.06 19.77 -11.38
CA GLN A 39 -0.77 20.29 -10.30
C GLN A 39 0.08 21.12 -9.31
N THR A 40 1.26 20.62 -8.93
CA THR A 40 2.23 21.35 -8.11
C THR A 40 2.70 22.64 -8.82
N ASP A 41 2.91 22.58 -10.13
CA ASP A 41 3.33 23.73 -10.93
C ASP A 41 2.27 24.85 -10.98
N LYS A 42 0.99 24.49 -10.92
CA LYS A 42 -0.15 25.44 -10.92
C LYS A 42 -0.44 26.01 -9.53
N LEU A 43 -0.26 25.19 -8.50
CA LEU A 43 -0.63 25.56 -7.15
C LEU A 43 0.45 26.43 -6.52
N LYS A 44 0.06 27.61 -6.01
CA LYS A 44 0.96 28.57 -5.39
C LYS A 44 0.49 28.95 -3.99
N LEU A 45 1.45 29.23 -3.11
CA LEU A 45 1.15 29.77 -1.78
C LEU A 45 0.69 31.23 -1.94
N THR A 46 -0.53 31.50 -1.54
CA THR A 46 -1.13 32.85 -1.62
C THR A 46 -1.19 33.57 -0.27
N GLN A 47 -1.08 32.81 0.82
CA GLN A 47 -1.14 33.37 2.17
C GLN A 47 0.22 33.96 2.56
N SER A 48 0.25 35.19 3.06
CA SER A 48 1.47 35.84 3.59
C SER A 48 1.93 35.11 4.87
N TYR A 49 3.22 34.84 4.94
CA TYR A 49 3.87 34.13 6.08
C TYR A 49 4.96 34.98 6.74
N GLU A 50 5.38 36.07 6.14
CA GLU A 50 6.45 36.93 6.64
C GLU A 50 6.10 37.49 8.04
N GLY A 51 7.02 37.33 8.96
CA GLY A 51 6.86 37.78 10.35
C GLY A 51 5.89 36.93 11.20
N LYS A 52 5.37 35.81 10.68
CA LYS A 52 4.47 34.92 11.38
C LYS A 52 5.20 33.69 11.89
N ASP A 53 4.64 33.09 12.96
CA ASP A 53 5.08 31.84 13.57
C ASP A 53 4.05 30.73 13.29
N PHE A 54 4.51 29.57 12.82
CA PHE A 54 3.59 28.47 12.48
C PHE A 54 2.77 28.01 13.68
N ILE A 55 3.37 27.96 14.88
CA ILE A 55 2.68 27.48 16.09
C ILE A 55 1.62 28.50 16.55
N GLU A 56 1.89 29.78 16.43
CA GLU A 56 0.96 30.83 16.87
C GLU A 56 -0.07 31.15 15.77
N ASP A 57 0.41 31.38 14.55
CA ASP A 57 -0.39 31.94 13.45
C ASP A 57 -0.91 30.86 12.48
N GLY A 58 -0.47 29.62 12.61
CA GLY A 58 -0.79 28.50 11.68
C GLY A 58 -0.08 28.58 10.33
N ILE A 59 0.77 29.57 10.13
CA ILE A 59 1.66 29.68 8.98
C ILE A 59 2.95 30.39 9.40
N GLY A 60 4.09 29.93 8.88
CA GLY A 60 5.38 30.57 9.18
C GLY A 60 6.56 29.83 8.59
N GLU A 61 7.69 30.54 8.50
CA GLU A 61 8.97 29.99 8.07
C GLU A 61 9.55 29.08 9.18
N VAL A 62 10.09 27.93 8.77
CA VAL A 62 10.68 26.93 9.69
C VAL A 62 11.97 26.34 9.13
N THR A 63 12.76 25.73 10.00
CA THR A 63 13.98 25.00 9.60
C THR A 63 13.78 23.51 9.80
N PRO A 64 14.01 22.64 8.81
CA PRO A 64 13.98 21.20 8.98
C PRO A 64 15.18 20.74 9.84
N ILE A 65 14.93 19.84 10.80
CA ILE A 65 15.95 19.32 11.73
C ILE A 65 16.25 17.84 11.44
N ARG A 66 15.19 17.06 11.20
CA ARG A 66 15.33 15.62 10.96
C ARG A 66 14.19 15.10 10.08
N TYR A 67 14.54 14.38 9.05
CA TYR A 67 13.61 13.67 8.19
C TYR A 67 13.32 12.31 8.84
N VAL A 68 12.05 12.06 9.18
CA VAL A 68 11.64 10.84 9.91
C VAL A 68 11.14 9.79 8.94
N ASP A 69 10.29 10.22 7.99
CA ASP A 69 9.63 9.37 7.01
C ASP A 69 9.36 10.17 5.72
N GLY A 70 8.75 9.57 4.73
CA GLY A 70 8.41 10.25 3.48
C GLY A 70 7.42 11.41 3.67
N ASP A 71 6.60 11.36 4.72
CA ASP A 71 5.58 12.36 5.03
C ASP A 71 5.66 12.92 6.46
N THR A 72 6.80 12.76 7.10
CA THR A 72 7.01 13.20 8.48
C THR A 72 8.40 13.80 8.64
N THR A 73 8.47 15.04 9.12
CA THR A 73 9.72 15.76 9.36
C THR A 73 9.64 16.52 10.70
N ILE A 74 10.76 16.62 11.41
CA ILE A 74 10.91 17.46 12.59
C ILE A 74 11.43 18.81 12.14
N PHE A 75 10.74 19.86 12.55
CA PHE A 75 11.10 21.25 12.26
C PHE A 75 11.42 22.01 13.53
N LYS A 76 11.99 23.18 13.33
CA LYS A 76 12.26 24.18 14.36
C LYS A 76 11.77 25.55 13.91
N THR A 77 11.03 26.24 14.77
CA THR A 77 10.66 27.65 14.56
C THR A 77 11.87 28.56 14.68
N SER A 78 11.74 29.82 14.30
CA SER A 78 12.74 30.87 14.52
C SER A 78 13.09 31.04 16.01
N ASN A 79 12.13 30.79 16.91
CA ASN A 79 12.31 30.85 18.36
C ASN A 79 12.97 29.61 18.94
N GLY A 80 13.32 28.62 18.13
CA GLY A 80 14.03 27.40 18.55
C GLY A 80 13.12 26.26 19.04
N ILE A 81 11.81 26.39 19.00
CA ILE A 81 10.86 25.35 19.38
C ILE A 81 10.89 24.25 18.34
N GLN A 82 11.18 23.00 18.77
CA GLN A 82 11.18 21.83 17.90
C GLN A 82 9.85 21.08 18.00
N PHE A 83 9.33 20.64 16.85
CA PHE A 83 8.07 19.92 16.77
C PHE A 83 8.04 19.00 15.54
N THR A 84 7.21 17.94 15.64
CA THR A 84 7.04 16.98 14.54
C THR A 84 5.84 17.37 13.69
N VAL A 85 6.02 17.34 12.38
CA VAL A 85 4.97 17.60 11.40
C VAL A 85 4.68 16.32 10.61
N ARG A 86 3.40 15.97 10.54
CA ARG A 86 2.82 15.00 9.63
C ARG A 86 2.18 15.75 8.48
N TYR A 87 2.55 15.39 7.24
CA TYR A 87 2.10 16.13 6.06
C TYR A 87 0.62 15.90 5.78
N ASN A 88 -0.12 16.98 5.62
CA ASN A 88 -1.56 16.93 5.31
C ASN A 88 -1.85 16.28 3.96
N GLY A 89 -3.00 15.64 3.85
CA GLY A 89 -3.57 15.15 2.59
C GLY A 89 -2.92 13.91 2.02
N ILE A 90 -1.82 13.42 2.62
CA ILE A 90 -1.04 12.29 2.09
C ILE A 90 -0.65 11.25 3.15
N ASN A 91 -0.28 10.06 2.66
CA ASN A 91 0.32 9.00 3.45
C ASN A 91 1.37 8.26 2.62
N THR A 92 2.64 8.36 3.00
CA THR A 92 3.70 7.55 2.38
C THR A 92 3.79 6.16 3.00
N PRO A 93 4.32 5.16 2.29
CA PRO A 93 4.72 3.91 2.91
C PRO A 93 5.78 4.15 3.99
N VAL A 94 5.73 3.35 5.05
CA VAL A 94 6.62 3.48 6.22
C VAL A 94 8.05 3.11 5.86
N SER A 95 9.03 3.94 6.26
CA SER A 95 10.47 3.70 6.09
C SER A 95 11.20 3.35 7.39
N THR A 96 10.49 3.35 8.53
CA THR A 96 11.05 3.09 9.87
C THR A 96 10.37 1.90 10.54
N TYR A 97 11.09 1.15 11.38
CA TYR A 97 10.61 -0.02 12.14
C TYR A 97 10.02 -1.14 11.28
N ARG A 98 8.89 -0.92 10.66
CA ARG A 98 8.21 -1.87 9.78
C ARG A 98 8.18 -1.31 8.37
N ILE A 99 9.32 -1.44 7.70
CA ILE A 99 9.52 -0.93 6.36
C ILE A 99 8.50 -1.53 5.40
N GLN A 100 7.95 -0.68 4.53
CA GLN A 100 7.01 -1.07 3.48
C GLN A 100 7.64 -0.83 2.11
N PRO A 101 7.18 -1.53 1.05
CA PRO A 101 7.59 -1.23 -0.32
C PRO A 101 7.46 0.26 -0.62
N TRP A 102 8.45 0.84 -1.30
CA TRP A 102 8.57 2.27 -1.61
C TRP A 102 8.78 3.20 -0.41
N GLY A 103 8.82 2.69 0.84
CA GLY A 103 9.03 3.50 2.03
C GLY A 103 10.37 4.20 2.03
N PHE A 104 11.46 3.48 1.76
CA PHE A 104 12.79 4.08 1.64
C PHE A 104 12.90 5.06 0.48
N ALA A 105 12.27 4.76 -0.65
CA ALA A 105 12.27 5.65 -1.80
C ALA A 105 11.55 6.96 -1.50
N ALA A 106 10.37 6.91 -0.86
CA ALA A 106 9.61 8.09 -0.43
C ALA A 106 10.39 8.95 0.58
N SER A 107 10.99 8.31 1.60
CA SER A 107 11.79 9.00 2.63
C SER A 107 13.05 9.63 2.04
N THR A 108 13.72 8.92 1.12
CA THR A 108 14.89 9.43 0.41
C THR A 108 14.53 10.63 -0.47
N TYR A 109 13.40 10.54 -1.18
CA TYR A 109 12.90 11.65 -1.99
C TYR A 109 12.62 12.88 -1.12
N ASN A 110 11.89 12.72 -0.03
CA ASN A 110 11.59 13.78 0.94
C ASN A 110 12.89 14.49 1.39
N LYS A 111 13.85 13.73 1.88
CA LYS A 111 15.14 14.26 2.34
C LYS A 111 15.89 15.02 1.24
N LYS A 112 16.10 14.37 0.08
CA LYS A 112 16.82 15.00 -1.06
C LYS A 112 16.14 16.26 -1.55
N LYS A 113 14.80 16.29 -1.55
CA LYS A 113 14.05 17.48 -1.96
C LYS A 113 14.37 18.67 -1.05
N PHE A 114 14.32 18.49 0.27
CA PHE A 114 14.74 19.55 1.19
C PHE A 114 16.19 19.99 0.97
N GLU A 115 17.11 19.04 0.83
CA GLU A 115 18.54 19.35 0.61
C GLU A 115 18.74 20.19 -0.66
N THR A 116 18.06 19.82 -1.74
CA THR A 116 18.14 20.52 -3.04
C THR A 116 17.52 21.91 -2.97
N GLU A 117 16.31 22.03 -2.42
CA GLU A 117 15.59 23.29 -2.41
C GLU A 117 16.22 24.30 -1.45
N LEU A 118 16.73 23.85 -0.31
CA LEU A 118 17.47 24.75 0.59
C LEU A 118 18.79 25.21 -0.02
N ALA A 119 19.48 24.34 -0.76
CA ALA A 119 20.70 24.72 -1.47
C ALA A 119 20.44 25.73 -2.59
N SER A 120 19.24 25.76 -3.17
CA SER A 120 18.82 26.76 -4.15
C SER A 120 18.38 28.10 -3.52
N GLY A 121 18.38 28.20 -2.19
CA GLY A 121 17.95 29.36 -1.44
C GLY A 121 16.45 29.43 -1.15
N ALA A 122 15.72 28.36 -1.38
CA ALA A 122 14.30 28.33 -1.02
C ALA A 122 14.12 28.33 0.50
N LYS A 123 13.05 28.95 0.96
CA LYS A 123 12.58 28.91 2.34
C LYS A 123 11.58 27.80 2.51
N VAL A 124 11.52 27.20 3.70
CA VAL A 124 10.48 26.25 4.06
C VAL A 124 9.41 26.96 4.87
N VAL A 125 8.18 26.91 4.38
CA VAL A 125 7.02 27.50 5.05
C VAL A 125 6.02 26.38 5.35
N LEU A 126 5.58 26.30 6.60
CA LEU A 126 4.47 25.45 7.00
C LEU A 126 3.18 26.24 7.02
N GLN A 127 2.10 25.59 6.60
CA GLN A 127 0.75 26.15 6.64
C GLN A 127 -0.22 25.09 7.20
N ALA A 128 -0.97 25.45 8.24
CA ALA A 128 -2.05 24.64 8.77
C ALA A 128 -3.29 24.73 7.86
N GLU A 129 -4.07 23.67 7.79
CA GLU A 129 -5.38 23.70 7.14
C GLU A 129 -6.39 24.46 7.98
N ASP A 130 -6.36 24.17 9.29
CA ASP A 130 -7.27 24.76 10.27
C ASP A 130 -6.50 25.08 11.55
N LEU A 131 -6.75 26.24 12.13
CA LEU A 131 -6.15 26.67 13.40
C LEU A 131 -6.71 25.92 14.60
N THR A 132 -7.89 25.31 14.49
CA THR A 132 -8.58 24.60 15.59
C THR A 132 -8.21 23.14 15.69
N GLN A 133 -7.79 22.49 14.59
CA GLN A 133 -7.43 21.06 14.52
C GLN A 133 -6.03 20.88 13.93
N ARG A 134 -5.02 21.40 14.60
CA ARG A 134 -3.64 21.38 14.10
C ARG A 134 -2.84 20.14 14.45
N LEU A 135 -3.34 19.30 15.36
CA LEU A 135 -2.63 18.11 15.82
C LEU A 135 -3.37 16.83 15.41
N ASP A 136 -2.60 15.82 15.07
CA ASP A 136 -3.13 14.47 14.92
C ASP A 136 -3.31 13.78 16.29
N THR A 137 -3.85 12.56 16.30
CA THR A 137 -4.11 11.79 17.53
C THR A 137 -2.85 11.40 18.30
N THR A 138 -1.67 11.58 17.72
CA THR A 138 -0.37 11.28 18.33
C THR A 138 0.41 12.54 18.73
N GLY A 139 -0.22 13.70 18.62
CA GLY A 139 0.36 14.99 19.00
C GLY A 139 1.33 15.60 18.00
N ARG A 140 1.33 15.14 16.74
CA ARG A 140 2.11 15.76 15.67
C ARG A 140 1.28 16.85 15.01
N TYR A 141 1.93 17.96 14.64
CA TYR A 141 1.26 18.99 13.86
C TYR A 141 0.93 18.51 12.46
N LEU A 142 -0.23 18.87 11.95
CA LEU A 142 -0.66 18.65 10.57
C LEU A 142 -0.38 19.89 9.74
N ALA A 143 0.37 19.78 8.64
CA ALA A 143 0.69 20.93 7.81
C ALA A 143 0.86 20.60 6.32
N TRP A 144 0.63 21.62 5.53
CA TRP A 144 1.09 21.79 4.16
C TRP A 144 2.52 22.31 4.20
N VAL A 145 3.43 21.67 3.48
CA VAL A 145 4.87 21.98 3.46
C VAL A 145 5.21 22.65 2.14
N TRP A 146 5.55 23.90 2.20
CA TRP A 146 5.87 24.73 1.04
C TRP A 146 7.36 24.99 0.94
N PHE A 147 7.89 24.93 -0.27
CA PHE A 147 9.13 25.61 -0.64
C PHE A 147 8.76 26.95 -1.29
N VAL A 148 9.34 28.04 -0.81
CA VAL A 148 9.15 29.37 -1.37
C VAL A 148 10.51 29.88 -1.85
N TYR A 149 10.58 30.18 -3.14
CA TYR A 149 11.83 30.56 -3.82
C TYR A 149 12.10 32.04 -3.77
N PRO A 150 13.38 32.48 -4.00
CA PRO A 150 13.74 33.91 -3.98
C PRO A 150 13.01 34.76 -5.02
N ASP A 151 12.56 34.18 -6.13
CA ASP A 151 11.77 34.85 -7.16
C ASP A 151 10.28 34.99 -6.81
N GLY A 152 9.86 34.47 -5.65
CA GLY A 152 8.48 34.45 -5.16
C GLY A 152 7.64 33.28 -5.64
N ASP A 153 8.18 32.38 -6.46
CA ASP A 153 7.49 31.11 -6.79
C ASP A 153 7.42 30.21 -5.59
N SER A 154 6.52 29.19 -5.62
CA SER A 154 6.36 28.26 -4.52
C SER A 154 5.89 26.88 -4.98
N ARG A 155 6.25 25.82 -4.23
CA ARG A 155 5.88 24.44 -4.51
C ARG A 155 5.40 23.74 -3.25
N LEU A 156 4.29 23.02 -3.35
CA LEU A 156 3.72 22.23 -2.27
C LEU A 156 4.32 20.83 -2.30
N LEU A 157 5.19 20.50 -1.34
CA LEU A 157 5.85 19.19 -1.24
C LEU A 157 4.86 18.03 -1.08
N ASN A 158 3.79 18.21 -0.30
CA ASN A 158 2.74 17.20 -0.12
C ASN A 158 2.15 16.76 -1.48
N LEU A 159 1.84 17.72 -2.33
CA LEU A 159 1.26 17.46 -3.65
C LEU A 159 2.29 16.84 -4.60
N GLU A 160 3.52 17.32 -4.56
CA GLU A 160 4.63 16.79 -5.37
C GLU A 160 4.91 15.33 -5.04
N LEU A 161 4.89 14.94 -3.76
CA LEU A 161 5.02 13.53 -3.34
C LEU A 161 3.90 12.65 -3.91
N ALA A 162 2.68 13.18 -3.98
CA ALA A 162 1.55 12.48 -4.60
C ALA A 162 1.75 12.36 -6.13
N GLU A 163 2.11 13.44 -6.83
CA GLU A 163 2.34 13.43 -8.28
C GLU A 163 3.49 12.53 -8.71
N TYR A 164 4.51 12.36 -7.85
CA TYR A 164 5.58 11.40 -8.08
C TYR A 164 5.26 9.98 -7.62
N GLY A 165 4.02 9.70 -7.18
CA GLY A 165 3.62 8.35 -6.77
C GLY A 165 4.34 7.82 -5.54
N TYR A 166 4.85 8.67 -4.67
CA TYR A 166 5.45 8.31 -3.39
C TYR A 166 4.46 8.33 -2.22
N ALA A 167 3.29 8.95 -2.41
CA ALA A 167 2.29 9.08 -1.37
C ALA A 167 0.89 8.73 -1.87
N PHE A 168 0.14 7.96 -1.08
CA PHE A 168 -1.31 7.84 -1.24
C PHE A 168 -1.97 9.14 -0.81
N VAL A 169 -2.98 9.58 -1.55
CA VAL A 169 -3.84 10.67 -1.11
C VAL A 169 -4.76 10.15 -0.01
N LYS A 170 -4.71 10.80 1.14
CA LYS A 170 -5.50 10.42 2.31
C LYS A 170 -5.97 11.66 3.06
N SER A 171 -7.29 11.74 3.28
CA SER A 171 -7.92 12.86 4.01
C SER A 171 -7.66 14.23 3.37
N ALA A 172 -7.51 14.28 2.04
CA ALA A 172 -7.39 15.54 1.30
C ALA A 172 -8.76 16.12 0.93
N ASP A 173 -9.80 15.28 0.86
CA ASP A 173 -11.15 15.71 0.53
C ASP A 173 -11.67 16.72 1.56
N GLY A 174 -12.26 17.80 1.06
CA GLY A 174 -12.77 18.91 1.90
C GLY A 174 -11.70 19.89 2.37
N THR A 175 -10.41 19.66 2.10
CA THR A 175 -9.35 20.62 2.35
C THR A 175 -9.26 21.66 1.23
N GLN A 176 -8.60 22.79 1.52
CA GLN A 176 -8.41 23.87 0.54
C GLN A 176 -7.69 23.40 -0.73
N TYR A 177 -6.88 22.34 -0.66
CA TYR A 177 -6.11 21.82 -1.79
C TYR A 177 -6.59 20.45 -2.33
N GLY A 178 -7.65 19.89 -1.76
CA GLY A 178 -8.12 18.52 -2.06
C GLY A 178 -8.28 18.21 -3.53
N LYS A 179 -8.82 19.15 -4.31
CA LYS A 179 -9.02 18.97 -5.75
C LYS A 179 -7.72 18.69 -6.51
N TYR A 180 -6.62 19.37 -6.15
CA TYR A 180 -5.33 19.17 -6.81
C TYR A 180 -4.78 17.76 -6.58
N PHE A 181 -5.02 17.18 -5.38
CA PHE A 181 -4.55 15.84 -5.06
C PHE A 181 -5.28 14.77 -5.88
N THR A 182 -6.58 14.91 -6.10
CA THR A 182 -7.34 13.96 -6.93
C THR A 182 -6.83 13.95 -8.37
N ASP A 183 -6.61 15.15 -8.94
CA ASP A 183 -6.10 15.29 -10.31
C ASP A 183 -4.64 14.76 -10.42
N ALA A 184 -3.84 14.95 -9.36
CA ALA A 184 -2.44 14.56 -9.31
C ALA A 184 -2.21 13.05 -9.46
N ILE A 185 -3.05 12.22 -8.82
CA ILE A 185 -2.85 10.76 -8.79
C ILE A 185 -3.55 10.01 -9.92
N PHE A 186 -4.39 10.70 -10.71
CA PHE A 186 -5.24 10.04 -11.70
C PHE A 186 -4.42 9.20 -12.68
N ASP A 187 -3.43 9.80 -13.34
CA ASP A 187 -2.65 9.13 -14.37
C ASP A 187 -1.75 8.01 -13.81
N ILE A 188 -1.06 8.27 -12.72
CA ILE A 188 -0.13 7.32 -12.09
C ILE A 188 -0.85 6.13 -11.48
N SER A 189 -2.08 6.29 -10.98
CA SER A 189 -2.87 5.19 -10.42
C SER A 189 -3.37 4.25 -11.52
N ILE A 190 -3.80 4.77 -12.68
CA ILE A 190 -4.19 3.97 -13.84
C ILE A 190 -2.99 3.20 -14.39
N LYS A 191 -1.83 3.83 -14.48
CA LYS A 191 -0.59 3.23 -14.96
C LYS A 191 0.07 2.32 -13.92
N LYS A 192 -0.44 2.30 -12.69
CA LYS A 192 0.06 1.50 -11.55
C LYS A 192 1.54 1.75 -11.23
N LEU A 193 1.95 3.00 -11.30
CA LEU A 193 3.33 3.40 -11.02
C LEU A 193 3.62 3.45 -9.52
N ARG A 194 4.83 3.11 -9.14
CA ARG A 194 5.34 3.10 -7.76
C ARG A 194 4.34 2.47 -6.77
N ILE A 195 3.93 3.23 -5.74
CA ILE A 195 3.01 2.72 -4.68
C ILE A 195 1.65 2.25 -5.23
N TYR A 196 1.28 2.65 -6.43
CA TYR A 196 -0.01 2.30 -7.05
C TYR A 196 -0.01 0.92 -7.73
N GLY A 197 1.06 0.15 -7.65
CA GLY A 197 1.09 -1.24 -8.11
C GLY A 197 2.39 -1.69 -8.78
N GLU A 198 3.41 -0.84 -8.84
CA GLU A 198 4.73 -1.23 -9.30
C GLU A 198 5.51 -1.95 -8.19
N VAL A 199 6.27 -2.96 -8.56
CA VAL A 199 7.16 -3.68 -7.64
C VAL A 199 8.35 -2.80 -7.28
N ASP A 200 8.56 -2.56 -6.00
CA ASP A 200 9.76 -1.87 -5.51
C ASP A 200 10.97 -2.81 -5.61
N LYS A 201 11.91 -2.50 -6.49
CA LYS A 201 13.08 -3.35 -6.75
C LYS A 201 14.08 -3.39 -5.59
N ASP A 202 14.03 -2.37 -4.73
CA ASP A 202 14.95 -2.20 -3.60
C ASP A 202 14.37 -2.75 -2.29
N TYR A 203 13.13 -3.28 -2.32
CA TYR A 203 12.47 -3.84 -1.16
C TYR A 203 12.62 -5.37 -1.10
N ASP A 204 12.96 -5.88 0.07
CA ASP A 204 13.05 -7.32 0.32
C ASP A 204 11.67 -7.92 0.60
N TYR A 205 10.99 -8.38 -0.45
CA TYR A 205 9.68 -9.04 -0.35
C TYR A 205 9.76 -10.41 0.33
N SER A 206 10.95 -10.98 0.55
CA SER A 206 11.07 -12.27 1.25
C SER A 206 10.60 -12.19 2.70
N THR A 207 10.58 -10.97 3.27
CA THR A 207 10.08 -10.70 4.62
C THR A 207 8.56 -10.54 4.69
N GLU A 208 7.89 -10.39 3.55
CA GLU A 208 6.44 -10.27 3.49
C GLU A 208 5.76 -11.63 3.44
N ALA A 209 4.56 -11.68 4.05
CA ALA A 209 3.74 -12.87 3.97
C ALA A 209 3.14 -13.02 2.57
N LYS A 210 3.55 -14.05 1.84
CA LYS A 210 2.98 -14.41 0.55
C LYS A 210 1.53 -14.90 0.75
N GLU A 211 0.58 -14.32 0.04
CA GLU A 211 -0.79 -14.82 0.02
C GLU A 211 -0.86 -16.12 -0.77
N MET A 212 -1.40 -17.17 -0.15
CA MET A 212 -1.53 -18.50 -0.74
C MET A 212 -2.87 -19.13 -0.37
N SER A 213 -3.51 -19.78 -1.33
CA SER A 213 -4.65 -20.66 -1.06
C SER A 213 -4.20 -21.94 -0.34
N ILE A 214 -5.13 -22.59 0.34
CA ILE A 214 -4.83 -23.89 0.99
C ILE A 214 -4.40 -24.95 -0.06
N LYS A 215 -4.98 -24.89 -1.26
CA LYS A 215 -4.58 -25.75 -2.38
C LYS A 215 -3.12 -25.52 -2.75
N GLU A 216 -2.72 -24.25 -3.01
CA GLU A 216 -1.33 -23.90 -3.36
C GLU A 216 -0.34 -24.30 -2.25
N ILE A 217 -0.72 -24.11 -0.98
CA ILE A 217 0.11 -24.55 0.16
C ILE A 217 0.32 -26.07 0.09
N ARG A 218 -0.73 -26.85 -0.17
CA ARG A 218 -0.64 -28.31 -0.25
C ARG A 218 0.15 -28.77 -1.46
N GLU A 219 0.01 -28.12 -2.60
CA GLU A 219 0.76 -28.41 -3.83
C GLU A 219 2.24 -28.04 -3.69
N THR A 220 2.55 -26.91 -3.03
CA THR A 220 3.93 -26.43 -2.87
C THR A 220 4.69 -27.16 -1.76
N TYR A 221 4.04 -27.37 -0.62
CA TYR A 221 4.68 -27.87 0.60
C TYR A 221 4.24 -29.28 1.00
N GLY A 222 3.24 -29.86 0.33
CA GLY A 222 2.77 -31.21 0.60
C GLY A 222 3.52 -32.30 -0.19
N THR A 223 4.65 -31.97 -0.82
CA THR A 223 5.48 -32.90 -1.61
C THR A 223 6.48 -33.65 -0.71
N GLU A 224 6.95 -34.81 -1.17
CA GLU A 224 7.96 -35.60 -0.44
C GLU A 224 9.26 -34.80 -0.31
N GLU A 225 9.67 -34.06 -1.35
CA GLU A 225 10.88 -33.22 -1.31
C GLU A 225 10.78 -32.11 -0.26
N ALA A 226 9.61 -31.45 -0.14
CA ALA A 226 9.40 -30.41 0.86
C ALA A 226 9.40 -30.98 2.29
N ILE A 227 8.82 -32.17 2.48
CA ILE A 227 8.83 -32.88 3.76
C ILE A 227 10.26 -33.28 4.15
N ASP A 228 11.03 -33.79 3.21
CA ASP A 228 12.43 -34.18 3.46
C ASP A 228 13.32 -32.96 3.72
N ALA A 229 13.12 -31.87 2.98
CA ALA A 229 13.81 -30.61 3.23
C ALA A 229 13.54 -30.07 4.65
N SER A 230 12.31 -30.26 5.17
CA SER A 230 11.95 -29.84 6.54
C SER A 230 12.71 -30.58 7.63
N ARG A 231 13.09 -31.85 7.40
CA ARG A 231 13.93 -32.64 8.31
C ARG A 231 15.35 -32.09 8.43
N ASN A 232 15.77 -31.32 7.42
CA ASN A 232 17.08 -30.64 7.35
C ASN A 232 17.02 -29.17 7.77
N GLY A 233 15.96 -28.75 8.47
CA GLY A 233 15.82 -27.41 9.03
C GLY A 233 15.19 -26.36 8.10
N PHE A 234 14.68 -26.76 6.93
CA PHE A 234 13.92 -25.84 6.08
C PHE A 234 12.65 -25.36 6.79
N THR A 235 12.43 -24.05 6.81
CA THR A 235 11.16 -23.42 7.22
C THR A 235 10.61 -22.62 6.06
N SER A 236 9.29 -22.67 5.85
CA SER A 236 8.67 -21.86 4.80
C SER A 236 8.85 -20.36 5.05
N PRO A 237 8.81 -19.52 4.00
CA PRO A 237 8.59 -18.10 4.19
C PRO A 237 7.27 -17.83 4.91
N LEU A 238 7.09 -16.59 5.37
CA LEU A 238 5.82 -16.17 5.96
C LEU A 238 4.72 -16.18 4.89
N ILE A 239 3.56 -16.74 5.22
CA ILE A 239 2.41 -16.81 4.33
C ILE A 239 1.17 -16.16 4.96
N LYS A 240 0.23 -15.71 4.11
CA LYS A 240 -1.15 -15.38 4.47
C LYS A 240 -2.06 -16.42 3.84
N VAL A 241 -2.86 -17.08 4.67
CA VAL A 241 -3.85 -18.07 4.22
C VAL A 241 -5.21 -17.74 4.81
N SER A 242 -6.26 -17.86 4.00
CA SER A 242 -7.64 -17.61 4.43
C SER A 242 -8.48 -18.87 4.36
N GLY A 243 -9.48 -18.97 5.23
CA GLY A 243 -10.42 -20.08 5.21
C GLY A 243 -11.43 -20.01 6.34
N VAL A 244 -12.44 -20.88 6.27
CA VAL A 244 -13.44 -21.05 7.33
C VAL A 244 -12.89 -22.02 8.38
N VAL A 245 -12.98 -21.67 9.65
CA VAL A 245 -12.68 -22.57 10.76
C VAL A 245 -13.79 -23.62 10.85
N VAL A 246 -13.50 -24.85 10.42
CA VAL A 246 -14.51 -25.92 10.36
C VAL A 246 -14.51 -26.81 11.59
N ARG A 247 -13.42 -26.84 12.35
CA ARG A 247 -13.33 -27.63 13.57
C ARG A 247 -12.23 -27.12 14.48
N LYS A 248 -12.54 -26.97 15.75
CA LYS A 248 -11.55 -26.75 16.83
C LYS A 248 -10.89 -28.08 17.22
N ASN A 249 -9.62 -28.01 17.61
CA ASN A 249 -8.90 -29.10 18.24
C ASN A 249 -8.18 -28.59 19.48
N GLY A 250 -8.82 -28.72 20.63
CA GLY A 250 -8.40 -28.07 21.85
C GLY A 250 -8.69 -26.56 21.86
N GLN A 251 -7.95 -25.80 22.65
CA GLN A 251 -8.20 -24.36 22.83
C GLN A 251 -7.56 -23.51 21.73
N THR A 252 -6.40 -23.92 21.25
CA THR A 252 -5.52 -23.08 20.41
C THR A 252 -5.38 -23.55 18.97
N ASN A 253 -5.85 -24.77 18.67
CA ASN A 253 -5.67 -25.40 17.37
C ASN A 253 -7.01 -25.53 16.63
N ALA A 254 -6.96 -25.57 15.31
CA ALA A 254 -8.16 -25.74 14.48
C ALA A 254 -7.84 -26.37 13.11
N TYR A 255 -8.89 -26.77 12.42
CA TYR A 255 -8.86 -27.02 10.99
C TYR A 255 -9.53 -25.85 10.28
N ILE A 256 -8.88 -25.31 9.25
CA ILE A 256 -9.49 -24.36 8.34
C ILE A 256 -9.68 -24.97 6.96
N GLN A 257 -10.70 -24.54 6.24
CA GLN A 257 -11.07 -25.04 4.93
C GLN A 257 -11.37 -23.91 3.97
N GLN A 258 -10.99 -24.09 2.71
CA GLN A 258 -11.25 -23.18 1.61
C GLN A 258 -11.81 -23.93 0.42
N TYR A 259 -12.83 -23.37 -0.23
CA TYR A 259 -13.35 -23.87 -1.50
C TYR A 259 -12.49 -23.33 -2.66
N ASP A 260 -12.17 -24.17 -3.61
CA ASP A 260 -11.45 -23.79 -4.85
C ASP A 260 -12.39 -23.95 -6.04
N ASP A 261 -12.76 -22.84 -6.65
CA ASP A 261 -13.70 -22.77 -7.77
C ASP A 261 -13.16 -23.51 -9.01
N SER A 262 -11.83 -23.52 -9.21
CA SER A 262 -11.21 -24.14 -10.38
C SER A 262 -11.31 -25.65 -10.38
N THR A 263 -11.33 -26.26 -9.20
CA THR A 263 -11.42 -27.73 -9.03
C THR A 263 -12.77 -28.20 -8.53
N GLY A 264 -13.62 -27.30 -8.03
CA GLY A 264 -14.89 -27.62 -7.39
C GLY A 264 -14.75 -28.39 -6.06
N LYS A 265 -13.60 -28.25 -5.37
CA LYS A 265 -13.28 -29.02 -4.17
C LYS A 265 -12.95 -28.14 -2.99
N TYR A 266 -13.14 -28.69 -1.80
CA TYR A 266 -12.65 -28.11 -0.56
C TYR A 266 -11.26 -28.62 -0.22
N TYR A 267 -10.38 -27.70 0.15
CA TYR A 267 -9.05 -28.00 0.65
C TYR A 267 -8.96 -27.57 2.11
N GLY A 268 -8.48 -28.47 2.96
CA GLY A 268 -8.32 -28.23 4.38
C GLY A 268 -6.87 -28.29 4.83
N ILE A 269 -6.54 -27.55 5.90
CA ILE A 269 -5.23 -27.60 6.55
C ILE A 269 -5.39 -27.44 8.06
N TYR A 270 -4.52 -28.10 8.81
CA TYR A 270 -4.44 -27.98 10.25
C TYR A 270 -3.68 -26.69 10.62
N VAL A 271 -4.17 -25.99 11.64
CA VAL A 271 -3.56 -24.79 12.21
C VAL A 271 -3.13 -25.13 13.63
N TYR A 272 -1.83 -25.08 13.87
CA TYR A 272 -1.24 -25.35 15.17
C TYR A 272 -0.90 -24.03 15.88
N GLY A 273 -1.64 -23.69 16.93
CA GLY A 273 -1.43 -22.50 17.77
C GLY A 273 -0.51 -22.76 18.97
N GLY A 274 -0.07 -24.01 19.14
CA GLY A 274 0.85 -24.37 20.22
C GLY A 274 0.26 -24.10 21.61
N TYR A 275 1.10 -23.57 22.48
CA TYR A 275 0.74 -23.18 23.87
C TYR A 275 0.37 -21.69 23.98
N ASN A 276 0.22 -21.00 22.86
CA ASN A 276 -0.09 -19.59 22.84
C ASN A 276 -1.59 -19.31 23.10
N SER A 277 -1.92 -18.12 23.54
CA SER A 277 -3.32 -17.72 23.74
C SER A 277 -3.94 -17.35 22.38
N ILE A 278 -4.63 -18.30 21.76
CA ILE A 278 -5.31 -18.14 20.47
C ILE A 278 -6.82 -18.27 20.66
N SER A 279 -7.52 -17.15 20.65
CA SER A 279 -8.97 -17.07 20.86
C SER A 279 -9.78 -16.88 19.56
N LYS A 280 -9.15 -16.35 18.52
CA LYS A 280 -9.83 -15.97 17.26
C LYS A 280 -10.14 -17.14 16.31
N LEU A 281 -9.65 -18.34 16.58
CA LEU A 281 -10.02 -19.54 15.82
C LEU A 281 -11.37 -20.06 16.32
N ILE A 282 -12.46 -19.46 15.89
CA ILE A 282 -13.84 -19.78 16.30
C ILE A 282 -14.50 -20.56 15.17
N GLU A 283 -15.17 -21.70 15.48
CA GLU A 283 -15.89 -22.50 14.47
C GLU A 283 -16.92 -21.65 13.73
N GLY A 284 -16.95 -21.78 12.40
CA GLY A 284 -17.78 -20.98 11.49
C GLY A 284 -17.19 -19.62 11.10
N ALA A 285 -16.17 -19.13 11.80
CA ALA A 285 -15.54 -17.85 11.43
C ALA A 285 -14.68 -18.00 10.16
N TYR A 286 -14.77 -17.01 9.26
CA TYR A 286 -13.82 -16.84 8.16
C TYR A 286 -12.62 -16.04 8.66
N VAL A 287 -11.45 -16.62 8.55
CA VAL A 287 -10.22 -16.05 9.09
C VAL A 287 -9.14 -15.93 8.02
N GLN A 288 -8.27 -14.93 8.16
CA GLN A 288 -6.98 -14.85 7.48
C GLN A 288 -5.88 -14.98 8.52
N ILE A 289 -4.96 -15.89 8.30
CA ILE A 289 -3.87 -16.22 9.20
C ILE A 289 -2.55 -15.85 8.53
N THR A 290 -1.69 -15.11 9.25
CA THR A 290 -0.31 -14.84 8.85
C THR A 290 0.62 -15.69 9.69
N ALA A 291 1.24 -16.70 9.09
CA ALA A 291 2.04 -17.70 9.79
C ALA A 291 3.01 -18.40 8.83
N LYS A 292 3.68 -19.45 9.28
CA LYS A 292 4.53 -20.30 8.45
C LYS A 292 3.89 -21.65 8.22
N VAL A 293 4.37 -22.36 7.22
CA VAL A 293 4.07 -23.78 7.00
C VAL A 293 5.11 -24.61 7.74
N GLY A 294 4.66 -25.66 8.38
CA GLY A 294 5.53 -26.61 9.06
C GLY A 294 4.98 -28.02 8.99
N TYR A 295 5.66 -28.94 9.66
CA TYR A 295 5.32 -30.36 9.62
C TYR A 295 5.36 -30.96 11.02
N TYR A 296 4.43 -31.86 11.29
CA TYR A 296 4.42 -32.67 12.50
C TYR A 296 4.28 -34.14 12.11
N TYR A 297 5.32 -34.95 12.35
CA TYR A 297 5.42 -36.30 11.88
C TYR A 297 5.05 -36.51 10.40
N GLY A 298 5.55 -35.59 9.53
CA GLY A 298 5.26 -35.62 8.10
C GLY A 298 3.91 -35.01 7.68
N SER A 299 3.06 -34.66 8.64
CA SER A 299 1.77 -34.01 8.34
C SER A 299 1.94 -32.48 8.21
N LEU A 300 1.55 -31.94 7.05
CA LEU A 300 1.59 -30.52 6.73
C LEU A 300 0.62 -29.73 7.61
N GLN A 301 1.08 -28.62 8.18
CA GLN A 301 0.27 -27.75 9.03
C GLN A 301 0.71 -26.27 8.91
N ILE A 302 -0.18 -25.36 9.29
CA ILE A 302 0.17 -23.96 9.59
C ILE A 302 0.74 -23.93 11.00
N THR A 303 1.89 -23.28 11.17
CA THR A 303 2.62 -23.19 12.44
C THR A 303 3.16 -21.78 12.68
N ASP A 304 3.90 -21.58 13.76
CA ASP A 304 4.43 -20.25 14.15
C ASP A 304 3.33 -19.20 14.40
N LEU A 305 2.17 -19.67 14.87
CA LEU A 305 1.04 -18.84 15.27
C LEU A 305 1.21 -18.41 16.73
N THR A 306 1.87 -17.27 16.93
CA THR A 306 2.32 -16.83 18.26
C THR A 306 1.29 -16.01 19.03
N SER A 307 0.28 -15.47 18.38
CA SER A 307 -0.76 -14.65 19.01
C SER A 307 -1.97 -14.41 18.11
N ASP A 308 -3.05 -13.96 18.68
CA ASP A 308 -4.26 -13.49 17.98
C ASP A 308 -4.02 -12.31 17.03
N SER A 309 -2.92 -11.57 17.17
CA SER A 309 -2.56 -10.49 16.25
C SER A 309 -2.23 -10.99 14.83
N LYS A 310 -1.89 -12.27 14.70
CA LYS A 310 -1.64 -12.95 13.42
C LYS A 310 -2.92 -13.39 12.72
N ILE A 311 -4.09 -13.23 13.36
CA ILE A 311 -5.38 -13.66 12.85
C ILE A 311 -6.29 -12.45 12.67
N LYS A 312 -6.75 -12.24 11.44
CA LYS A 312 -7.85 -11.33 11.11
C LYS A 312 -9.12 -12.16 10.94
N VAL A 313 -10.15 -11.84 11.70
CA VAL A 313 -11.50 -12.41 11.55
C VAL A 313 -12.32 -11.48 10.68
N TYR A 314 -13.01 -12.02 9.68
CA TYR A 314 -13.94 -11.28 8.85
C TYR A 314 -15.36 -11.51 9.35
N THR A 315 -16.05 -10.44 9.68
CA THR A 315 -17.49 -10.45 9.94
C THR A 315 -18.20 -10.23 8.61
N PHE A 316 -19.05 -11.15 8.23
CA PHE A 316 -19.99 -10.93 7.14
C PHE A 316 -21.25 -10.34 7.76
N ASP A 317 -21.57 -9.10 7.47
CA ASP A 317 -22.87 -8.55 7.79
C ASP A 317 -23.89 -9.38 7.00
N ALA A 318 -24.74 -10.12 7.70
CA ALA A 318 -25.87 -10.78 7.09
C ALA A 318 -26.78 -9.68 6.53
N LYS A 319 -26.85 -9.58 5.19
CA LYS A 319 -27.83 -8.75 4.50
C LYS A 319 -29.19 -9.40 4.57
#